data_2381bc81324127f23f0e21355db57ffc
#
_entry.id   2381bc81324127f23f0e21355db57ffc
#
_cell.length_a   1.000
_cell.length_b   1.000
_cell.length_c   1.000
_cell.angle_alpha   90.00
_cell.angle_beta   90.00
_cell.angle_gamma   90.00
#
_symmetry.space_group_name_H-M   'P 1'
#
loop_
_entity.id
_entity.type
_entity.pdbx_description
1 polymer ?
#
loop_
_entity_poly.entity_id
_entity_poly.type
_entity_poly.pdbx_seq_one_letter_code
_entity_poly.pdbx_strand_id
1 'polypeptide(L)'
;MLTLFLFCFSILYLPSLTTNALNKKNVSLIMKTIKFGQYTFDISVSTLPIEDKNTCNFSKIKYNRQTLTFTDFINRIEDGYSFCYCFNDNGRIFGQSEKRIDNFHHTNFIVFDVDHCGANIHEYLNRLPYKPTLAYTTTNDSKLDHRFRLIYFLDFTIMKSVSFYKMVYYKLASH
;
A
#
# COMPACT_ATOMS: atom_id res chain seq x y z
N MET A 1 16.62 12.91 0.35
CA MET A 1 15.75 13.35 1.46
C MET A 1 14.35 12.83 1.15
N LEU A 2 13.84 11.94 1.98
CA LEU A 2 12.50 11.39 1.83
C LEU A 2 11.49 12.46 2.28
N THR A 3 10.59 12.89 1.39
CA THR A 3 9.53 13.81 1.77
C THR A 3 8.28 13.00 2.08
N LEU A 4 7.91 12.95 3.34
CA LEU A 4 6.74 12.23 3.83
C LEU A 4 5.56 13.18 3.95
N PHE A 5 4.44 12.83 3.33
CA PHE A 5 3.19 13.57 3.43
C PHE A 5 2.16 12.74 4.19
N LEU A 6 1.86 13.19 5.39
CA LEU A 6 0.73 12.67 6.19
C LEU A 6 -0.50 13.48 5.82
N PHE A 7 -1.41 12.87 5.10
CA PHE A 7 -2.73 13.46 4.91
C PHE A 7 -3.66 13.06 6.06
N CYS A 8 -4.27 14.05 6.66
CA CYS A 8 -5.33 13.84 7.63
C CYS A 8 -6.53 13.16 6.90
N PHE A 9 -6.61 11.93 6.82
CA PHE A 9 -7.43 10.87 7.37
C PHE A 9 -8.74 10.58 6.68
N SER A 10 -8.66 9.68 5.70
CA SER A 10 -9.87 8.98 5.31
C SER A 10 -9.52 7.53 5.06
N ILE A 11 -9.89 6.65 5.99
CA ILE A 11 -10.01 5.24 5.62
C ILE A 11 -11.22 5.16 4.71
N LEU A 12 -10.98 4.64 3.50
CA LEU A 12 -12.04 4.32 2.57
C LEU A 12 -12.93 3.24 3.16
N TYR A 13 -14.11 3.63 3.65
CA TYR A 13 -15.17 2.70 3.98
C TYR A 13 -15.85 2.27 2.68
N LEU A 14 -15.51 1.09 2.17
CA LEU A 14 -16.33 0.40 1.19
C LEU A 14 -17.36 -0.42 1.98
N PRO A 15 -18.66 -0.14 1.86
CA PRO A 15 -19.67 -0.94 2.54
C PRO A 15 -19.49 -2.40 2.11
N SER A 16 -19.59 -3.32 3.07
CA SER A 16 -19.45 -4.76 2.84
C SER A 16 -20.31 -5.16 1.64
N LEU A 17 -19.66 -5.58 0.56
CA LEU A 17 -20.32 -6.15 -0.61
C LEU A 17 -20.86 -7.52 -0.24
N THR A 18 -22.04 -7.56 0.37
CA THR A 18 -22.86 -8.76 0.32
C THR A 18 -23.31 -8.95 -1.13
N THR A 19 -23.18 -10.13 -1.65
CA THR A 19 -23.30 -10.56 -3.05
C THR A 19 -24.70 -10.39 -3.67
N ASN A 20 -25.60 -9.59 -3.12
CA ASN A 20 -26.90 -9.33 -3.67
C ASN A 20 -27.20 -7.84 -3.71
N ALA A 21 -27.46 -7.38 -4.93
CA ALA A 21 -27.97 -6.06 -5.31
C ALA A 21 -26.92 -4.98 -5.64
N LEU A 22 -26.42 -5.06 -6.87
CA LEU A 22 -25.94 -3.89 -7.62
C LEU A 22 -27.11 -2.94 -7.95
N ASN A 23 -27.59 -2.22 -6.96
CA ASN A 23 -28.43 -1.07 -7.19
C ASN A 23 -27.59 0.20 -7.15
N LYS A 24 -27.54 0.91 -8.29
CA LYS A 24 -26.79 2.14 -8.59
C LYS A 24 -27.21 3.38 -7.78
N LYS A 25 -27.63 3.26 -6.52
CA LYS A 25 -27.98 4.41 -5.70
C LYS A 25 -27.16 4.43 -4.41
N ASN A 26 -26.33 5.49 -4.30
CA ASN A 26 -25.73 6.01 -3.07
C ASN A 26 -24.74 5.09 -2.35
N VAL A 27 -23.54 4.94 -2.90
CA VAL A 27 -22.37 4.60 -2.08
C VAL A 27 -21.94 5.89 -1.37
N SER A 28 -22.49 6.12 -0.20
CA SER A 28 -22.03 7.16 0.72
C SER A 28 -20.71 6.67 1.32
N LEU A 29 -19.62 7.37 0.97
CA LEU A 29 -18.32 7.14 1.55
C LEU A 29 -18.31 7.72 2.97
N ILE A 30 -18.43 6.87 3.98
CA ILE A 30 -18.33 7.30 5.39
C ILE A 30 -16.85 7.35 5.74
N MET A 31 -16.30 8.54 5.83
CA MET A 31 -14.96 8.79 6.33
C MET A 31 -14.94 8.69 7.86
N LYS A 32 -14.27 7.70 8.42
CA LYS A 32 -13.99 7.64 9.85
C LYS A 32 -12.60 8.18 10.14
N THR A 33 -12.54 9.17 11.02
CA THR A 33 -11.26 9.65 11.57
C THR A 33 -10.71 8.59 12.52
N ILE A 34 -9.57 7.98 12.17
CA ILE A 34 -8.89 7.02 13.03
C ILE A 34 -7.87 7.75 13.91
N LYS A 35 -7.85 7.41 15.19
CA LYS A 35 -6.74 7.79 16.07
C LYS A 35 -5.53 6.91 15.70
N PHE A 36 -4.60 7.48 14.93
CA PHE A 36 -3.48 6.78 14.30
C PHE A 36 -2.60 5.95 15.23
N GLY A 37 -2.38 6.38 16.46
CA GLY A 37 -1.49 5.69 17.39
C GLY A 37 -2.00 4.33 17.90
N GLN A 38 -3.26 3.97 17.63
CA GLN A 38 -3.86 2.71 18.10
C GLN A 38 -4.22 1.74 16.99
N TYR A 39 -4.15 2.18 15.72
CA TYR A 39 -4.46 1.31 14.59
C TYR A 39 -3.26 0.41 14.28
N THR A 40 -3.49 -0.89 14.34
CA THR A 40 -2.49 -1.89 13.96
C THR A 40 -2.96 -2.67 12.74
N PHE A 41 -2.02 -3.13 11.94
CA PHE A 41 -2.28 -3.92 10.74
C PHE A 41 -1.14 -4.90 10.47
N ASP A 42 -1.49 -5.98 9.76
CA ASP A 42 -0.53 -7.00 9.36
C ASP A 42 0.11 -6.63 8.02
N ILE A 43 1.42 -6.79 7.94
CA ILE A 43 2.23 -6.46 6.78
C ILE A 43 3.46 -7.37 6.72
N SER A 44 3.94 -7.67 5.54
CA SER A 44 5.25 -8.30 5.37
C SER A 44 6.31 -7.23 5.14
N VAL A 45 7.35 -7.21 5.98
CA VAL A 45 8.45 -6.25 5.93
C VAL A 45 9.76 -7.00 5.67
N SER A 46 10.64 -6.43 4.85
CA SER A 46 11.97 -7.00 4.62
C SER A 46 12.75 -7.16 5.92
N THR A 47 13.56 -8.20 6.01
CA THR A 47 14.37 -8.47 7.22
C THR A 47 15.49 -7.46 7.42
N LEU A 48 15.92 -6.81 6.34
CA LEU A 48 16.96 -5.78 6.32
C LEU A 48 16.48 -4.58 5.51
N PRO A 49 16.95 -3.37 5.81
CA PRO A 49 16.73 -2.21 4.96
C PRO A 49 17.41 -2.38 3.60
N ILE A 50 16.87 -1.72 2.58
CA ILE A 50 17.43 -1.70 1.24
C ILE A 50 18.28 -0.43 1.12
N GLU A 51 19.58 -0.56 1.31
CA GLU A 51 20.53 0.55 1.28
C GLU A 51 20.69 1.12 -0.13
N ASP A 52 20.83 0.25 -1.13
CA ASP A 52 20.97 0.64 -2.53
C ASP A 52 20.14 -0.30 -3.45
N LYS A 53 19.20 0.29 -4.18
CA LYS A 53 18.36 -0.44 -5.13
C LYS A 53 19.14 -1.00 -6.31
N ASN A 54 20.24 -0.37 -6.72
CA ASN A 54 21.01 -0.78 -7.90
C ASN A 54 21.84 -2.03 -7.63
N THR A 55 22.26 -2.22 -6.39
CA THR A 55 23.07 -3.38 -5.95
C THR A 55 22.21 -4.46 -5.27
N CYS A 56 20.95 -4.14 -4.94
CA CYS A 56 20.08 -5.04 -4.24
C CYS A 56 19.56 -6.18 -5.14
N ASN A 57 19.80 -7.41 -4.74
CA ASN A 57 19.16 -8.56 -5.37
C ASN A 57 17.77 -8.80 -4.76
N PHE A 58 16.76 -8.20 -5.36
CA PHE A 58 15.38 -8.27 -4.89
C PHE A 58 14.82 -9.69 -4.75
N SER A 59 15.35 -10.67 -5.53
CA SER A 59 14.93 -12.06 -5.42
C SER A 59 15.41 -12.76 -4.14
N LYS A 60 16.41 -12.18 -3.48
CA LYS A 60 16.98 -12.71 -2.22
C LYS A 60 16.46 -12.02 -0.97
N ILE A 61 15.66 -10.95 -1.12
CA ILE A 61 15.07 -10.27 0.03
C ILE A 61 14.09 -11.20 0.72
N LYS A 62 14.32 -11.42 2.00
CA LYS A 62 13.39 -12.15 2.88
C LYS A 62 12.45 -11.16 3.54
N TYR A 63 11.22 -11.59 3.72
CA TYR A 63 10.18 -10.83 4.37
C TYR A 63 9.66 -11.58 5.60
N ASN A 64 9.41 -10.85 6.67
CA ASN A 64 8.75 -11.36 7.85
C ASN A 64 7.39 -10.65 8.01
N ARG A 65 6.36 -11.44 8.31
CA ARG A 65 5.07 -10.88 8.70
C ARG A 65 5.19 -10.24 10.07
N GLN A 66 4.67 -9.03 10.20
CA GLN A 66 4.65 -8.22 11.41
C GLN A 66 3.29 -7.56 11.55
N THR A 67 2.87 -7.33 12.78
CA THR A 67 1.76 -6.44 13.10
C THR A 67 2.36 -5.12 13.55
N LEU A 68 2.13 -4.06 12.80
CA LEU A 68 2.71 -2.74 13.07
C LEU A 68 1.62 -1.74 13.40
N THR A 69 1.98 -0.76 14.24
CA THR A 69 1.24 0.50 14.31
C THR A 69 1.53 1.33 13.05
N PHE A 70 0.70 2.33 12.80
CA PHE A 70 0.94 3.24 11.67
C PHE A 70 2.26 4.01 11.83
N THR A 71 2.60 4.40 13.06
CA THR A 71 3.87 5.08 13.37
C THR A 71 5.06 4.17 13.11
N ASP A 72 5.02 2.91 13.56
CA ASP A 72 6.09 1.94 13.30
C ASP A 72 6.28 1.69 11.81
N PHE A 73 5.18 1.66 11.06
CA PHE A 73 5.22 1.51 9.61
C PHE A 73 5.92 2.69 8.92
N ILE A 74 5.61 3.93 9.34
CA ILE A 74 6.30 5.12 8.82
C ILE A 74 7.80 5.03 9.11
N ASN A 75 8.19 4.72 10.34
CA ASN A 75 9.59 4.56 10.73
C ASN A 75 10.29 3.50 9.85
N ARG A 76 9.62 2.36 9.57
CA ARG A 76 10.18 1.33 8.67
C ARG A 76 10.40 1.86 7.25
N ILE A 77 9.49 2.69 6.70
CA ILE A 77 9.68 3.31 5.39
C ILE A 77 10.88 4.26 5.41
N GLU A 78 11.00 5.10 6.44
CA GLU A 78 12.09 6.07 6.61
C GLU A 78 13.45 5.36 6.76
N ASP A 79 13.48 4.25 7.47
CA ASP A 79 14.65 3.38 7.63
C ASP A 79 14.99 2.56 6.37
N GLY A 80 14.25 2.70 5.28
CA GLY A 80 14.52 2.05 4.00
C GLY A 80 14.03 0.60 3.88
N TYR A 81 13.19 0.12 4.78
CA TYR A 81 12.62 -1.23 4.67
C TYR A 81 11.62 -1.34 3.53
N SER A 82 11.69 -2.44 2.78
CA SER A 82 10.67 -2.80 1.78
C SER A 82 9.51 -3.52 2.44
N PHE A 83 8.33 -3.33 1.90
CA PHE A 83 7.10 -3.95 2.42
C PHE A 83 6.17 -4.44 1.31
N CYS A 84 5.22 -5.28 1.67
CA CYS A 84 4.15 -5.76 0.80
C CYS A 84 3.01 -6.40 1.61
N TYR A 85 2.00 -6.90 0.91
CA TYR A 85 0.93 -7.68 1.52
C TYR A 85 1.46 -8.91 2.29
N CYS A 86 0.65 -9.50 3.16
CA CYS A 86 1.02 -10.71 3.87
C CYS A 86 1.01 -11.93 2.95
N PHE A 87 2.06 -12.75 3.05
CA PHE A 87 2.21 -13.99 2.31
C PHE A 87 1.69 -15.20 3.09
N ASN A 88 1.46 -16.29 2.36
CA ASN A 88 1.31 -17.62 2.95
C ASN A 88 2.66 -18.11 3.49
N ASP A 89 2.71 -18.60 4.72
CA ASP A 89 3.93 -19.08 5.36
C ASP A 89 4.52 -20.31 4.65
N ASN A 90 3.70 -21.06 3.90
CA ASN A 90 4.09 -22.27 3.16
C ASN A 90 4.51 -22.00 1.71
N GLY A 91 4.55 -20.72 1.29
CA GLY A 91 4.75 -20.32 -0.11
C GLY A 91 6.22 -20.13 -0.54
N ARG A 92 7.20 -20.52 0.28
CA ARG A 92 8.62 -20.41 -0.06
C ARG A 92 9.01 -21.45 -1.10
N ILE A 93 8.90 -21.11 -2.37
CA ILE A 93 9.56 -21.88 -3.43
C ILE A 93 11.02 -21.44 -3.45
N PHE A 94 11.91 -22.36 -3.16
CA PHE A 94 13.35 -22.12 -3.12
C PHE A 94 13.82 -21.38 -4.40
N GLY A 95 14.52 -20.26 -4.22
CA GLY A 95 15.06 -19.45 -5.32
C GLY A 95 14.08 -18.49 -6.00
N GLN A 96 12.83 -18.40 -5.56
CA GLN A 96 11.87 -17.43 -6.08
C GLN A 96 11.58 -16.31 -5.08
N SER A 97 11.25 -15.13 -5.62
CA SER A 97 10.81 -14.00 -4.77
C SER A 97 9.55 -14.37 -3.99
N GLU A 98 9.54 -14.08 -2.68
CA GLU A 98 8.36 -14.23 -1.83
C GLU A 98 7.23 -13.27 -2.27
N LYS A 99 7.57 -12.17 -2.94
CA LYS A 99 6.69 -11.11 -3.45
C LYS A 99 5.87 -11.53 -4.69
N ARG A 100 5.40 -12.76 -4.74
CA ARG A 100 4.55 -13.23 -5.82
C ARG A 100 3.08 -13.14 -5.42
N ILE A 101 2.25 -12.74 -6.38
CA ILE A 101 0.81 -12.65 -6.17
C ILE A 101 0.19 -14.01 -5.82
N ASP A 102 0.80 -15.11 -6.27
CA ASP A 102 0.36 -16.48 -5.96
C ASP A 102 0.51 -16.81 -4.47
N ASN A 103 1.41 -16.11 -3.77
CA ASN A 103 1.64 -16.25 -2.34
C ASN A 103 0.75 -15.32 -1.49
N PHE A 104 -0.14 -14.56 -2.12
CA PHE A 104 -1.01 -13.62 -1.42
C PHE A 104 -1.85 -14.32 -0.36
N HIS A 105 -1.75 -13.85 0.89
CA HIS A 105 -2.58 -14.31 1.99
C HIS A 105 -3.66 -13.27 2.32
N HIS A 106 -3.25 -12.06 2.71
CA HIS A 106 -4.19 -10.98 3.01
C HIS A 106 -3.51 -9.61 2.97
N THR A 107 -4.35 -8.59 2.90
CA THR A 107 -3.95 -7.19 3.09
C THR A 107 -5.15 -6.33 3.47
N ASN A 108 -4.90 -5.24 4.15
CA ASN A 108 -5.88 -4.18 4.40
C ASN A 108 -5.40 -2.83 3.82
N PHE A 109 -4.49 -2.87 2.87
CA PHE A 109 -4.04 -1.69 2.14
C PHE A 109 -3.78 -2.01 0.67
N ILE A 110 -3.84 -0.96 -0.16
CA ILE A 110 -3.46 -1.00 -1.58
C ILE A 110 -2.34 0.01 -1.78
N VAL A 111 -1.34 -0.37 -2.56
CA VAL A 111 -0.18 0.47 -2.89
C VAL A 111 -0.14 0.74 -4.39
N PHE A 112 0.05 1.99 -4.77
CA PHE A 112 0.35 2.39 -6.13
C PHE A 112 1.75 2.98 -6.18
N ASP A 113 2.59 2.44 -7.04
CA ASP A 113 3.85 3.06 -7.45
C ASP A 113 3.55 3.96 -8.66
N VAL A 114 3.82 5.25 -8.53
CA VAL A 114 3.67 6.22 -9.61
C VAL A 114 5.07 6.60 -10.08
N ASP A 115 5.42 6.13 -11.27
CA ASP A 115 6.72 6.36 -11.90
C ASP A 115 6.55 7.25 -13.13
N HIS A 116 7.59 8.04 -13.44
CA HIS A 116 7.66 8.92 -14.62
C HIS A 116 6.47 9.89 -14.73
N CYS A 117 6.06 10.46 -13.59
CA CYS A 117 4.97 11.43 -13.56
C CYS A 117 5.44 12.82 -13.94
N GLY A 118 4.70 13.49 -14.86
CA GLY A 118 4.98 14.88 -15.23
C GLY A 118 4.53 15.90 -14.19
N ALA A 119 3.78 15.50 -13.15
CA ALA A 119 3.34 16.34 -12.06
C ALA A 119 4.04 15.92 -10.76
N ASN A 120 4.41 16.87 -9.92
CA ASN A 120 4.91 16.57 -8.60
C ASN A 120 3.81 15.97 -7.70
N ILE A 121 4.22 15.39 -6.57
CA ILE A 121 3.30 14.67 -5.67
C ILE A 121 2.13 15.56 -5.20
N HIS A 122 2.34 16.84 -4.92
CA HIS A 122 1.27 17.74 -4.47
C HIS A 122 0.24 18.02 -5.57
N GLU A 123 0.72 18.32 -6.79
CA GLU A 123 -0.16 18.53 -7.93
C GLU A 123 -0.96 17.28 -8.26
N TYR A 124 -0.31 16.11 -8.21
CA TYR A 124 -0.96 14.85 -8.46
C TYR A 124 -2.04 14.57 -7.41
N LEU A 125 -1.71 14.70 -6.14
CA LEU A 125 -2.64 14.48 -5.03
C LEU A 125 -3.86 15.43 -5.11
N ASN A 126 -3.67 16.67 -5.54
CA ASN A 126 -4.78 17.62 -5.67
C ASN A 126 -5.83 17.17 -6.71
N ARG A 127 -5.43 16.43 -7.73
CA ARG A 127 -6.30 15.93 -8.81
C ARG A 127 -7.04 14.64 -8.44
N LEU A 128 -6.56 13.88 -7.43
CA LEU A 128 -7.18 12.61 -7.04
C LEU A 128 -8.55 12.86 -6.39
N PRO A 129 -9.61 12.15 -6.82
CA PRO A 129 -10.92 12.21 -6.16
C PRO A 129 -10.90 11.59 -4.77
N TYR A 130 -10.07 10.56 -4.58
CA TYR A 130 -9.85 9.91 -3.29
C TYR A 130 -8.40 10.10 -2.86
N LYS A 131 -8.21 10.69 -1.68
CA LYS A 131 -6.86 10.92 -1.15
C LYS A 131 -6.30 9.63 -0.55
N PRO A 132 -5.03 9.28 -0.81
CA PRO A 132 -4.39 8.17 -0.12
C PRO A 132 -4.25 8.48 1.38
N THR A 133 -4.15 7.44 2.19
CA THR A 133 -3.89 7.58 3.63
C THR A 133 -2.46 8.05 3.87
N LEU A 134 -1.53 7.58 3.04
CA LEU A 134 -0.11 7.97 3.07
C LEU A 134 0.39 8.14 1.64
N ALA A 135 1.18 9.18 1.41
CA ALA A 135 1.92 9.37 0.18
C ALA A 135 3.35 9.82 0.48
N TYR A 136 4.31 9.35 -0.30
CA TYR A 136 5.71 9.77 -0.15
C TYR A 136 6.49 9.65 -1.46
N THR A 137 7.51 10.49 -1.62
CA THR A 137 8.43 10.41 -2.76
C THR A 137 9.38 9.23 -2.59
N THR A 138 9.72 8.55 -3.68
CA THR A 138 10.73 7.48 -3.65
C THR A 138 12.14 8.06 -3.80
N THR A 139 13.16 7.25 -3.52
CA THR A 139 14.57 7.69 -3.59
C THR A 139 15.00 8.17 -4.98
N ASN A 140 14.27 7.78 -6.02
CA ASN A 140 14.56 8.18 -7.41
C ASN A 140 13.72 9.37 -7.88
N ASP A 141 12.95 10.01 -6.98
CA ASP A 141 12.21 11.22 -7.31
C ASP A 141 13.16 12.37 -7.63
N SER A 142 12.88 13.09 -8.70
CA SER A 142 13.64 14.25 -9.13
C SER A 142 12.72 15.32 -9.72
N LYS A 143 13.24 16.53 -9.93
CA LYS A 143 12.47 17.62 -10.56
C LYS A 143 12.02 17.33 -11.98
N LEU A 144 12.71 16.44 -12.68
CA LEU A 144 12.44 16.11 -14.09
C LEU A 144 11.71 14.78 -14.26
N ASP A 145 11.71 13.94 -13.21
CA ASP A 145 11.13 12.60 -13.24
C ASP A 145 10.55 12.29 -11.87
N HIS A 146 9.29 12.67 -11.67
CA HIS A 146 8.62 12.50 -10.41
C HIS A 146 8.22 11.04 -10.17
N ARG A 147 8.58 10.54 -8.98
CA ARG A 147 8.31 9.18 -8.56
C ARG A 147 7.86 9.14 -7.12
N PHE A 148 6.68 8.63 -6.87
CA PHE A 148 6.10 8.58 -5.55
C PHE A 148 5.21 7.36 -5.36
N ARG A 149 4.91 7.07 -4.11
CA ARG A 149 4.07 5.95 -3.72
C ARG A 149 2.84 6.44 -2.98
N LEU A 150 1.69 5.87 -3.32
CA LEU A 150 0.41 6.15 -2.69
C LEU A 150 -0.07 4.90 -1.97
N ILE A 151 -0.49 5.04 -0.72
CA ILE A 151 -0.99 3.93 0.10
C ILE A 151 -2.40 4.27 0.58
N TYR A 152 -3.34 3.39 0.24
CA TYR A 152 -4.72 3.45 0.68
C TYR A 152 -4.97 2.35 1.69
N PHE A 153 -5.21 2.70 2.95
CA PHE A 153 -5.67 1.73 3.93
C PHE A 153 -7.17 1.51 3.78
N LEU A 154 -7.57 0.25 3.87
CA LEU A 154 -8.95 -0.19 3.81
C LEU A 154 -9.46 -0.45 5.22
N ASP A 155 -10.75 -0.27 5.44
CA ASP A 155 -11.42 -0.60 6.71
C ASP A 155 -11.79 -2.09 6.83
N PHE A 156 -11.43 -2.86 5.82
CA PHE A 156 -11.61 -4.31 5.76
C PHE A 156 -10.32 -5.01 5.30
N THR A 157 -10.24 -6.30 5.57
CA THR A 157 -9.13 -7.13 5.13
C THR A 157 -9.53 -7.95 3.91
N ILE A 158 -8.72 -7.87 2.85
CA ILE A 158 -8.84 -8.74 1.68
C ILE A 158 -8.16 -10.06 2.02
N MET A 159 -8.93 -11.15 2.11
CA MET A 159 -8.44 -12.47 2.51
C MET A 159 -8.37 -13.42 1.31
N LYS A 160 -7.20 -14.07 1.10
CA LYS A 160 -7.00 -15.22 0.19
C LYS A 160 -7.59 -15.12 -1.22
N SER A 161 -7.98 -13.92 -1.67
CA SER A 161 -8.59 -13.69 -2.98
C SER A 161 -7.82 -12.69 -3.79
N VAL A 162 -6.95 -13.20 -4.66
CA VAL A 162 -6.20 -12.39 -5.63
C VAL A 162 -7.14 -11.65 -6.59
N SER A 163 -8.24 -12.27 -6.99
CA SER A 163 -9.22 -11.64 -7.88
C SER A 163 -9.90 -10.45 -7.21
N PHE A 164 -10.28 -10.58 -5.94
CA PHE A 164 -10.86 -9.48 -5.17
C PHE A 164 -9.83 -8.36 -4.94
N TYR A 165 -8.58 -8.72 -4.59
CA TYR A 165 -7.49 -7.74 -4.50
C TYR A 165 -7.33 -6.93 -5.80
N LYS A 166 -7.26 -7.61 -6.95
CA LYS A 166 -7.17 -6.97 -8.27
C LYS A 166 -8.38 -6.10 -8.56
N MET A 167 -9.58 -6.54 -8.23
CA MET A 167 -10.81 -5.75 -8.41
C MET A 167 -10.75 -4.44 -7.63
N VAL A 168 -10.37 -4.48 -6.34
CA VAL A 168 -10.21 -3.28 -5.50
C VAL A 168 -9.10 -2.37 -6.05
N TYR A 169 -7.96 -2.96 -6.44
CA TYR A 169 -6.85 -2.23 -7.05
C TYR A 169 -7.30 -1.46 -8.29
N TYR A 170 -7.92 -2.15 -9.26
CA TYR A 170 -8.36 -1.51 -10.50
C TYR A 170 -9.49 -0.49 -10.27
N LYS A 171 -10.36 -0.74 -9.30
CA LYS A 171 -11.39 0.24 -8.94
C LYS A 171 -10.81 1.53 -8.42
N LEU A 172 -9.78 1.48 -7.57
CA LEU A 172 -9.06 2.67 -7.11
C LEU A 172 -8.26 3.34 -8.23
N ALA A 173 -7.63 2.55 -9.11
CA ALA A 173 -6.81 3.06 -10.22
C ALA A 173 -7.64 3.74 -11.33
N SER A 174 -8.94 3.44 -11.45
CA SER A 174 -9.83 4.00 -12.46
C SER A 174 -10.37 5.40 -12.14
N HIS A 175 -9.96 5.96 -11.03
CA HIS A 175 -10.33 7.29 -10.54
C HIS A 175 -9.10 8.18 -10.39
#